data_8bfa51a694eba78f1fe348fbb82b0d3e
#
_entry.id   8bfa51a694eba78f1fe348fbb82b0d3e
#
_cell.length_a   1.000
_cell.length_b   1.000
_cell.length_c   1.000
_cell.angle_alpha   90.00
_cell.angle_beta   90.00
_cell.angle_gamma   90.00
#
_symmetry.space_group_name_H-M   'P 1'
#
loop_
_entity.id
_entity.type
_entity.pdbx_description
1 polymer ?
#
loop_
_entity_poly.entity_id
_entity_poly.type
_entity_poly.pdbx_seq_one_letter_code
_entity_poly.pdbx_strand_id
1 'polypeptide(L)'
;MRVFGRAGPGSDLAAPAREALTGVLANPTFELIPLKNVREQAGFLPAGATVSVTASPAKGIEATLDLAVALEAQGFRVIPHLSARMIRDRAHLADVLARLQASGIDRAFVVGGDADDPGEFLDGLSLLRAMAELGDAPSDIGVPCYPQGHAVIPQPALLQALRDKAAFASYMTTQLCFDAVAIRVFIAARRAEGIALPAKIGIPGVAEIAKLLSISARIGVKDTGRFLSKNVRFVGELVTSGGIYRPTGLLEKLAPVVADPAADVIDLHVYTFNQVESTETWRAEYLAALAAGTGAGSAA
;
A
#
# COMPACT_ATOMS: atom_id res chain seq x y z
N MET A 1 -23.08 -35.14 19.06
CA MET A 1 -23.02 -33.69 18.84
C MET A 1 -21.68 -33.40 18.13
N ARG A 2 -21.70 -33.27 16.77
CA ARG A 2 -20.48 -33.00 16.01
C ARG A 2 -20.11 -31.53 16.19
N VAL A 3 -19.02 -31.27 16.87
CA VAL A 3 -18.39 -29.93 16.93
C VAL A 3 -17.88 -29.63 15.53
N PHE A 4 -18.57 -28.78 14.77
CA PHE A 4 -18.04 -28.24 13.53
C PHE A 4 -16.83 -27.38 13.91
N GLY A 5 -15.63 -27.94 13.73
CA GLY A 5 -14.40 -27.15 13.79
C GLY A 5 -14.52 -25.97 12.84
N ARG A 6 -14.28 -24.75 13.27
CA ARG A 6 -14.13 -23.60 12.38
C ARG A 6 -13.02 -23.94 11.39
N ALA A 7 -13.33 -23.96 10.12
CA ALA A 7 -12.34 -24.05 9.06
C ALA A 7 -11.26 -22.97 9.28
N GLY A 8 -9.99 -23.33 9.13
CA GLY A 8 -8.89 -22.40 9.33
C GLY A 8 -8.91 -21.29 8.27
N PRO A 9 -8.19 -20.17 8.50
CA PRO A 9 -8.08 -19.08 7.54
C PRO A 9 -7.65 -19.61 6.16
N GLY A 10 -8.33 -19.18 5.09
CA GLY A 10 -8.02 -19.57 3.71
C GLY A 10 -8.46 -20.97 3.28
N SER A 11 -9.10 -21.78 4.16
CA SER A 11 -9.56 -23.14 3.84
C SER A 11 -10.61 -23.18 2.72
N ASP A 12 -11.41 -22.13 2.58
CA ASP A 12 -12.51 -22.05 1.61
C ASP A 12 -12.07 -21.44 0.26
N LEU A 13 -10.79 -21.08 0.11
CA LEU A 13 -10.26 -20.52 -1.13
C LEU A 13 -10.01 -21.62 -2.17
N ALA A 14 -10.44 -21.37 -3.42
CA ALA A 14 -10.04 -22.18 -4.55
C ALA A 14 -8.51 -22.16 -4.74
N ALA A 15 -7.92 -23.25 -5.23
CA ALA A 15 -6.48 -23.40 -5.36
C ALA A 15 -5.79 -22.23 -6.11
N PRO A 16 -6.27 -21.74 -7.27
CA PRO A 16 -5.65 -20.60 -7.95
C PRO A 16 -5.67 -19.31 -7.13
N ALA A 17 -6.75 -19.05 -6.41
CA ALA A 17 -6.91 -17.87 -5.56
C ALA A 17 -5.98 -17.94 -4.33
N ARG A 18 -5.79 -19.13 -3.77
CA ARG A 18 -4.84 -19.37 -2.67
C ARG A 18 -3.41 -19.18 -3.12
N GLU A 19 -3.03 -19.72 -4.26
CA GLU A 19 -1.69 -19.57 -4.84
C GLU A 19 -1.37 -18.10 -5.13
N ALA A 20 -2.30 -17.38 -5.76
CA ALA A 20 -2.14 -15.95 -6.04
C ALA A 20 -1.98 -15.12 -4.76
N LEU A 21 -2.81 -15.37 -3.72
CA LEU A 21 -2.63 -14.71 -2.42
C LEU A 21 -1.29 -15.05 -1.76
N THR A 22 -0.86 -16.29 -1.84
CA THR A 22 0.45 -16.71 -1.31
C THR A 22 1.57 -15.94 -2.00
N GLY A 23 1.49 -15.77 -3.32
CA GLY A 23 2.48 -15.01 -4.11
C GLY A 23 2.62 -13.57 -3.64
N VAL A 24 1.50 -12.82 -3.58
CA VAL A 24 1.55 -11.39 -3.18
C VAL A 24 1.82 -11.18 -1.69
N LEU A 25 1.52 -12.17 -0.84
CA LEU A 25 1.83 -12.13 0.60
C LEU A 25 3.28 -12.52 0.91
N ALA A 26 3.96 -13.21 0.01
CA ALA A 26 5.33 -13.66 0.25
C ALA A 26 6.28 -12.46 0.45
N ASN A 27 6.16 -11.42 -0.37
CA ASN A 27 7.05 -10.25 -0.35
C ASN A 27 6.27 -8.95 -0.58
N PRO A 28 5.33 -8.57 0.31
CA PRO A 28 4.55 -7.34 0.12
C PRO A 28 5.40 -6.10 0.38
N THR A 29 4.94 -4.96 -0.13
CA THR A 29 5.50 -3.65 0.23
C THR A 29 4.95 -3.22 1.59
N PHE A 30 5.82 -2.95 2.57
CA PHE A 30 5.45 -2.45 3.90
C PHE A 30 5.61 -0.94 3.98
N GLU A 31 4.56 -0.21 4.29
CA GLU A 31 4.64 1.23 4.48
C GLU A 31 5.12 1.57 5.90
N LEU A 32 6.12 2.42 5.99
CA LEU A 32 6.69 2.95 7.22
C LEU A 32 6.55 4.47 7.26
N ILE A 33 6.24 4.99 8.45
CA ILE A 33 6.12 6.42 8.71
C ILE A 33 7.38 6.87 9.46
N PRO A 34 8.04 7.99 9.10
CA PRO A 34 9.25 8.48 9.79
C PRO A 34 8.93 8.99 11.21
N LEU A 35 8.57 8.09 12.13
CA LEU A 35 8.34 8.33 13.55
C LEU A 35 9.52 7.83 14.38
N LYS A 36 9.55 8.19 15.68
CA LYS A 36 10.68 7.85 16.57
C LYS A 36 11.00 6.35 16.63
N ASN A 37 9.98 5.48 16.59
CA ASN A 37 10.13 4.03 16.71
C ASN A 37 10.33 3.31 15.37
N VAL A 38 10.44 4.01 14.23
CA VAL A 38 10.40 3.39 12.90
C VAL A 38 11.56 2.40 12.67
N ARG A 39 12.76 2.71 13.16
CA ARG A 39 13.93 1.84 12.99
C ARG A 39 13.81 0.54 13.80
N GLU A 40 13.29 0.63 15.01
CA GLU A 40 12.97 -0.54 15.84
C GLU A 40 11.93 -1.41 15.13
N GLN A 41 10.86 -0.79 14.67
CA GLN A 41 9.79 -1.49 13.95
C GLN A 41 10.27 -2.12 12.63
N ALA A 42 11.14 -1.46 11.87
CA ALA A 42 11.74 -2.04 10.67
C ALA A 42 12.53 -3.32 10.96
N GLY A 43 13.10 -3.45 12.18
CA GLY A 43 13.82 -4.64 12.60
C GLY A 43 12.99 -5.93 12.68
N PHE A 44 11.65 -5.84 12.69
CA PHE A 44 10.76 -7.01 12.64
C PHE A 44 10.48 -7.49 11.22
N LEU A 45 10.88 -6.73 10.19
CA LEU A 45 10.70 -7.13 8.80
C LEU A 45 11.73 -8.18 8.36
N PRO A 46 11.37 -9.07 7.42
CA PRO A 46 12.33 -9.97 6.82
C PRO A 46 13.49 -9.23 6.14
N ALA A 47 14.66 -9.83 6.13
CA ALA A 47 15.80 -9.31 5.38
C ALA A 47 15.43 -9.12 3.89
N GLY A 48 15.81 -7.99 3.31
CA GLY A 48 15.51 -7.68 1.92
C GLY A 48 14.05 -7.29 1.63
N ALA A 49 13.22 -7.12 2.67
CA ALA A 49 11.82 -6.71 2.48
C ALA A 49 11.71 -5.39 1.71
N THR A 50 10.64 -5.24 0.93
CA THR A 50 10.32 -3.98 0.27
C THR A 50 9.62 -3.03 1.24
N VAL A 51 10.14 -1.82 1.38
CA VAL A 51 9.68 -0.82 2.34
C VAL A 51 9.35 0.48 1.64
N SER A 52 8.14 0.99 1.82
CA SER A 52 7.74 2.32 1.37
C SER A 52 7.83 3.30 2.54
N VAL A 53 8.51 4.44 2.36
CA VAL A 53 8.71 5.45 3.41
C VAL A 53 7.89 6.69 3.10
N THR A 54 6.90 6.99 3.96
CA THR A 54 5.98 8.12 3.73
C THR A 54 6.67 9.47 3.89
N ALA A 55 6.15 10.49 3.20
CA ALA A 55 6.47 11.88 3.44
C ALA A 55 5.46 12.53 4.41
N SER A 56 5.92 13.47 5.23
CA SER A 56 5.06 14.22 6.16
C SER A 56 5.45 15.69 6.14
N PRO A 57 4.52 16.63 5.86
CA PRO A 57 4.81 18.07 5.86
C PRO A 57 5.42 18.55 7.18
N ALA A 58 4.98 18.00 8.31
CA ALA A 58 5.49 18.36 9.62
C ALA A 58 6.97 18.00 9.86
N LYS A 59 7.54 17.10 9.04
CA LYS A 59 8.93 16.63 9.16
C LYS A 59 9.84 17.05 8.01
N GLY A 60 9.26 17.55 6.93
CA GLY A 60 9.99 17.82 5.70
C GLY A 60 10.35 16.58 4.90
N ILE A 61 10.73 16.77 3.64
CA ILE A 61 11.12 15.68 2.74
C ILE A 61 12.42 15.02 3.20
N GLU A 62 13.31 15.77 3.84
CA GLU A 62 14.60 15.28 4.30
C GLU A 62 14.47 14.11 5.28
N ALA A 63 13.48 14.15 6.19
CA ALA A 63 13.24 13.05 7.12
C ALA A 63 12.87 11.74 6.40
N THR A 64 12.18 11.83 5.26
CA THR A 64 11.86 10.69 4.40
C THR A 64 13.12 10.16 3.73
N LEU A 65 13.93 11.05 3.16
CA LEU A 65 15.16 10.70 2.46
C LEU A 65 16.22 10.13 3.42
N ASP A 66 16.39 10.72 4.60
CA ASP A 66 17.32 10.22 5.63
C ASP A 66 16.96 8.79 6.07
N LEU A 67 15.67 8.54 6.28
CA LEU A 67 15.19 7.21 6.65
C LEU A 67 15.34 6.23 5.48
N ALA A 68 15.00 6.64 4.25
CA ALA A 68 15.11 5.79 3.07
C ALA A 68 16.56 5.34 2.85
N VAL A 69 17.51 6.26 2.85
CA VAL A 69 18.95 5.96 2.71
C VAL A 69 19.43 5.02 3.82
N ALA A 70 19.01 5.27 5.06
CA ALA A 70 19.42 4.43 6.19
C ALA A 70 18.86 3.01 6.12
N LEU A 71 17.64 2.82 5.62
CA LEU A 71 17.03 1.49 5.45
C LEU A 71 17.60 0.76 4.22
N GLU A 72 17.86 1.45 3.11
CA GLU A 72 18.53 0.85 1.94
C GLU A 72 19.92 0.34 2.33
N ALA A 73 20.70 1.11 3.10
CA ALA A 73 22.00 0.68 3.62
C ALA A 73 21.93 -0.53 4.58
N GLN A 74 20.77 -0.82 5.16
CA GLN A 74 20.49 -2.02 5.95
C GLN A 74 20.08 -3.23 5.11
N GLY A 75 19.98 -3.08 3.79
CA GLY A 75 19.62 -4.14 2.86
C GLY A 75 18.14 -4.27 2.56
N PHE A 76 17.28 -3.32 2.97
CA PHE A 76 15.89 -3.24 2.52
C PHE A 76 15.83 -2.71 1.08
N ARG A 77 14.73 -2.99 0.38
CA ARG A 77 14.40 -2.38 -0.91
C ARG A 77 13.49 -1.19 -0.66
N VAL A 78 14.01 0.02 -0.70
CA VAL A 78 13.26 1.19 -0.23
C VAL A 78 12.61 1.96 -1.37
N ILE A 79 11.36 2.39 -1.15
CA ILE A 79 10.54 3.22 -2.03
C ILE A 79 10.19 4.50 -1.27
N PRO A 80 10.99 5.59 -1.37
CA PRO A 80 10.66 6.85 -0.73
C PRO A 80 9.44 7.50 -1.40
N HIS A 81 8.53 8.09 -0.61
CA HIS A 81 7.50 8.97 -1.12
C HIS A 81 8.09 10.33 -1.47
N LEU A 82 8.00 10.72 -2.73
CA LEU A 82 8.33 12.05 -3.19
C LEU A 82 7.05 12.88 -3.28
N SER A 83 6.85 13.75 -2.29
CA SER A 83 5.71 14.65 -2.23
C SER A 83 6.02 15.91 -3.04
N ALA A 84 5.32 16.14 -4.15
CA ALA A 84 5.56 17.25 -5.06
C ALA A 84 5.57 18.60 -4.34
N ARG A 85 4.57 18.85 -3.49
CA ARG A 85 4.43 20.10 -2.74
C ARG A 85 5.52 20.32 -1.69
N MET A 86 6.37 19.33 -1.41
CA MET A 86 7.52 19.45 -0.49
C MET A 86 8.85 19.65 -1.22
N ILE A 87 8.87 19.62 -2.54
CA ILE A 87 10.05 19.90 -3.37
C ILE A 87 10.02 21.39 -3.74
N ARG A 88 11.02 22.15 -3.30
CA ARG A 88 11.06 23.61 -3.43
C ARG A 88 11.09 24.08 -4.88
N ASP A 89 12.04 23.55 -5.65
CA ASP A 89 12.33 23.95 -7.02
C ASP A 89 13.07 22.84 -7.77
N ARG A 90 13.42 23.07 -9.03
CA ARG A 90 14.15 22.12 -9.87
C ARG A 90 15.55 21.79 -9.35
N ALA A 91 16.24 22.74 -8.73
CA ALA A 91 17.57 22.48 -8.15
C ALA A 91 17.46 21.53 -6.97
N HIS A 92 16.51 21.75 -6.08
CA HIS A 92 16.22 20.84 -4.98
C HIS A 92 15.78 19.46 -5.49
N LEU A 93 14.98 19.37 -6.56
CA LEU A 93 14.63 18.09 -7.18
C LEU A 93 15.88 17.35 -7.68
N ALA A 94 16.79 18.04 -8.36
CA ALA A 94 18.05 17.44 -8.82
C ALA A 94 18.89 16.91 -7.66
N ASP A 95 19.00 17.66 -6.56
CA ASP A 95 19.70 17.22 -5.34
C ASP A 95 19.06 15.95 -4.74
N VAL A 96 17.71 15.90 -4.68
CA VAL A 96 16.96 14.73 -4.21
C VAL A 96 17.25 13.51 -5.08
N LEU A 97 17.15 13.64 -6.40
CA LEU A 97 17.40 12.54 -7.33
C LEU A 97 18.85 12.05 -7.27
N ALA A 98 19.82 12.96 -7.25
CA ALA A 98 21.24 12.62 -7.09
C ALA A 98 21.49 11.86 -5.77
N ARG A 99 20.84 12.26 -4.69
CA ARG A 99 20.94 11.59 -3.39
C ARG A 99 20.38 10.16 -3.43
N LEU A 100 19.24 9.93 -4.08
CA LEU A 100 18.65 8.60 -4.24
C LEU A 100 19.59 7.71 -5.06
N GLN A 101 20.07 8.21 -6.19
CA GLN A 101 21.01 7.52 -7.05
C GLN A 101 22.32 7.14 -6.33
N ALA A 102 22.93 8.08 -5.61
CA ALA A 102 24.12 7.82 -4.81
C ALA A 102 23.94 6.78 -3.71
N SER A 103 22.69 6.57 -3.26
CA SER A 103 22.33 5.59 -2.24
C SER A 103 21.87 4.24 -2.83
N GLY A 104 21.89 4.07 -4.16
CA GLY A 104 21.40 2.87 -4.84
C GLY A 104 19.88 2.72 -4.88
N ILE A 105 19.13 3.79 -4.58
CA ILE A 105 17.66 3.80 -4.61
C ILE A 105 17.20 4.20 -6.02
N ASP A 106 16.69 3.23 -6.76
CA ASP A 106 16.16 3.39 -8.13
C ASP A 106 14.64 3.37 -8.20
N ARG A 107 13.97 3.55 -7.06
CA ARG A 107 12.53 3.48 -6.87
C ARG A 107 12.00 4.72 -6.18
N ALA A 108 10.77 5.13 -6.53
CA ALA A 108 10.07 6.21 -5.85
C ALA A 108 8.55 6.03 -5.92
N PHE A 109 7.84 6.62 -4.98
CA PHE A 109 6.39 6.75 -5.02
C PHE A 109 6.01 8.22 -5.06
N VAL A 110 5.48 8.70 -6.19
CA VAL A 110 5.25 10.13 -6.42
C VAL A 110 3.80 10.50 -6.08
N VAL A 111 3.66 11.38 -5.09
CA VAL A 111 2.37 11.90 -4.62
C VAL A 111 2.30 13.42 -4.79
N GLY A 112 1.08 13.97 -4.83
CA GLY A 112 0.90 15.43 -4.81
C GLY A 112 1.35 16.05 -3.49
N GLY A 113 0.91 15.42 -2.39
CA GLY A 113 1.17 15.90 -1.04
C GLY A 113 0.14 16.92 -0.56
N ASP A 114 0.19 17.22 0.72
CA ASP A 114 -0.78 18.03 1.48
C ASP A 114 -0.10 19.22 2.21
N ALA A 115 1.12 19.59 1.81
CA ALA A 115 1.78 20.78 2.35
C ALA A 115 1.00 22.03 1.96
N ASP A 116 0.69 22.88 2.95
CA ASP A 116 -0.08 24.12 2.76
C ASP A 116 0.70 25.14 1.91
N ASP A 117 2.01 25.25 2.13
CA ASP A 117 2.93 26.11 1.37
C ASP A 117 3.73 25.25 0.38
N PRO A 118 3.27 25.10 -0.87
CA PRO A 118 3.96 24.29 -1.86
C PRO A 118 5.19 25.00 -2.43
N GLY A 119 6.17 24.19 -2.83
CA GLY A 119 7.24 24.65 -3.71
C GLY A 119 6.76 24.87 -5.16
N GLU A 120 7.67 24.71 -6.11
CA GLU A 120 7.38 24.88 -7.54
C GLU A 120 6.36 23.88 -8.07
N PHE A 121 6.28 22.67 -7.48
CA PHE A 121 5.47 21.57 -7.97
C PHE A 121 4.16 21.45 -7.19
N LEU A 122 3.03 21.76 -7.82
CA LEU A 122 1.73 21.81 -7.17
C LEU A 122 1.06 20.43 -7.05
N ASP A 123 1.47 19.47 -7.89
CA ASP A 123 0.91 18.12 -7.95
C ASP A 123 1.94 17.09 -8.43
N GLY A 124 1.60 15.80 -8.32
CA GLY A 124 2.49 14.72 -8.70
C GLY A 124 2.81 14.67 -10.20
N LEU A 125 1.95 15.18 -11.08
CA LEU A 125 2.21 15.20 -12.51
C LEU A 125 3.29 16.23 -12.88
N SER A 126 3.24 17.42 -12.29
CA SER A 126 4.26 18.45 -12.48
C SER A 126 5.65 17.97 -12.03
N LEU A 127 5.70 17.25 -10.90
CA LEU A 127 6.94 16.64 -10.41
C LEU A 127 7.45 15.55 -11.36
N LEU A 128 6.59 14.64 -11.82
CA LEU A 128 6.95 13.56 -12.75
C LEU A 128 7.51 14.10 -14.07
N ARG A 129 6.90 15.17 -14.61
CA ARG A 129 7.39 15.84 -15.82
C ARG A 129 8.79 16.42 -15.62
N ALA A 130 9.01 17.11 -14.50
CA ALA A 130 10.31 17.68 -14.18
C ALA A 130 11.38 16.59 -13.98
N MET A 131 11.04 15.45 -13.35
CA MET A 131 11.94 14.30 -13.22
C MET A 131 12.33 13.74 -14.61
N ALA A 132 11.36 13.60 -15.51
CA ALA A 132 11.62 13.12 -16.88
C ALA A 132 12.46 14.11 -17.70
N GLU A 133 12.26 15.42 -17.54
CA GLU A 133 13.07 16.47 -18.19
C GLU A 133 14.52 16.51 -17.68
N LEU A 134 14.75 16.23 -16.40
CA LEU A 134 16.10 16.14 -15.82
C LEU A 134 16.86 14.88 -16.31
N GLY A 135 16.14 13.81 -16.67
CA GLY A 135 16.75 12.57 -17.17
C GLY A 135 17.24 11.60 -16.10
N ASP A 136 17.20 11.98 -14.82
CA ASP A 136 17.71 11.19 -13.68
C ASP A 136 16.57 10.58 -12.83
N ALA A 137 15.40 10.34 -13.46
CA ALA A 137 14.26 9.72 -12.78
C ALA A 137 14.57 8.28 -12.35
N PRO A 138 14.11 7.83 -11.17
CA PRO A 138 14.15 6.42 -10.78
C PRO A 138 13.50 5.53 -11.85
N SER A 139 14.02 4.31 -12.01
CA SER A 139 13.52 3.38 -13.01
C SER A 139 12.17 2.76 -12.67
N ASP A 140 11.80 2.74 -11.39
CA ASP A 140 10.54 2.18 -10.89
C ASP A 140 9.75 3.23 -10.10
N ILE A 141 8.72 3.80 -10.73
CA ILE A 141 7.91 4.90 -10.17
C ILE A 141 6.47 4.45 -9.96
N GLY A 142 6.03 4.48 -8.71
CA GLY A 142 4.63 4.27 -8.34
C GLY A 142 3.83 5.58 -8.24
N VAL A 143 2.54 5.50 -8.51
CA VAL A 143 1.59 6.61 -8.32
C VAL A 143 0.33 6.16 -7.58
N PRO A 144 -0.30 7.02 -6.77
CA PRO A 144 -1.51 6.67 -6.05
C PRO A 144 -2.74 6.65 -6.94
N CYS A 145 -3.68 5.75 -6.60
CA CYS A 145 -5.03 5.73 -7.14
C CYS A 145 -6.05 5.51 -6.01
N TYR A 146 -7.32 5.88 -6.24
CA TYR A 146 -8.30 6.09 -5.17
C TYR A 146 -9.61 5.34 -5.46
N PRO A 147 -9.75 4.06 -5.06
CA PRO A 147 -10.97 3.27 -5.30
C PRO A 147 -12.24 3.87 -4.71
N GLN A 148 -12.13 4.53 -3.56
CA GLN A 148 -13.25 5.15 -2.86
C GLN A 148 -13.28 6.68 -2.99
N GLY A 149 -12.44 7.25 -3.89
CA GLY A 149 -12.29 8.69 -4.06
C GLY A 149 -11.39 9.32 -3.01
N HIS A 150 -11.39 10.65 -2.95
CA HIS A 150 -10.59 11.47 -2.05
C HIS A 150 -11.50 12.47 -1.31
N ALA A 151 -11.12 12.90 -0.10
CA ALA A 151 -11.96 13.81 0.68
C ALA A 151 -12.17 15.17 0.02
N VAL A 152 -11.14 15.68 -0.63
CA VAL A 152 -11.07 17.04 -1.17
C VAL A 152 -11.13 17.05 -2.70
N ILE A 153 -10.45 16.09 -3.37
CA ILE A 153 -10.32 16.08 -4.82
C ILE A 153 -11.50 15.36 -5.46
N PRO A 154 -12.21 15.99 -6.41
CA PRO A 154 -13.32 15.35 -7.12
C PRO A 154 -12.88 14.13 -7.92
N GLN A 155 -13.73 13.10 -7.98
CA GLN A 155 -13.43 11.85 -8.69
C GLN A 155 -12.98 12.04 -10.14
N PRO A 156 -13.60 12.90 -10.98
CA PRO A 156 -13.12 13.10 -12.35
C PRO A 156 -11.68 13.61 -12.41
N ALA A 157 -11.29 14.51 -11.50
CA ALA A 157 -9.92 15.03 -11.44
C ALA A 157 -8.91 13.95 -11.02
N LEU A 158 -9.27 13.07 -10.06
CA LEU A 158 -8.44 11.94 -9.66
C LEU A 158 -8.20 10.97 -10.83
N LEU A 159 -9.25 10.68 -11.60
CA LEU A 159 -9.17 9.78 -12.75
C LEU A 159 -8.33 10.40 -13.89
N GLN A 160 -8.50 11.69 -14.16
CA GLN A 160 -7.69 12.39 -15.15
C GLN A 160 -6.22 12.42 -14.71
N ALA A 161 -5.93 12.76 -13.45
CA ALA A 161 -4.59 12.74 -12.91
C ALA A 161 -3.92 11.37 -13.00
N LEU A 162 -4.66 10.27 -12.83
CA LEU A 162 -4.12 8.92 -13.00
C LEU A 162 -3.77 8.64 -14.48
N ARG A 163 -4.66 9.01 -15.43
CA ARG A 163 -4.39 8.88 -16.87
C ARG A 163 -3.15 9.65 -17.29
N ASP A 164 -3.04 10.91 -16.84
CA ASP A 164 -1.92 11.79 -17.22
C ASP A 164 -0.58 11.31 -16.64
N LYS A 165 -0.60 10.70 -15.45
CA LYS A 165 0.60 10.14 -14.81
C LYS A 165 1.00 8.77 -15.35
N ALA A 166 0.10 8.06 -16.03
CA ALA A 166 0.36 6.69 -16.47
C ALA A 166 1.56 6.56 -17.43
N ALA A 167 1.87 7.62 -18.20
CA ALA A 167 3.03 7.64 -19.09
C ALA A 167 4.38 7.74 -18.38
N PHE A 168 4.38 8.09 -17.09
CA PHE A 168 5.57 8.30 -16.25
C PHE A 168 5.73 7.27 -15.15
N ALA A 169 4.75 6.39 -14.97
CA ALA A 169 4.68 5.45 -13.86
C ALA A 169 4.86 4.01 -14.30
N SER A 170 5.45 3.20 -13.43
CA SER A 170 5.62 1.75 -13.60
C SER A 170 4.44 0.97 -13.03
N TYR A 171 3.77 1.50 -12.01
CA TYR A 171 2.64 0.87 -11.34
C TYR A 171 1.74 1.91 -10.64
N MET A 172 0.52 1.49 -10.31
CA MET A 172 -0.37 2.25 -9.45
C MET A 172 -0.60 1.53 -8.11
N THR A 173 -0.70 2.29 -7.02
CA THR A 173 -1.05 1.75 -5.69
C THR A 173 -2.39 2.31 -5.24
N THR A 174 -3.31 1.43 -4.82
CA THR A 174 -4.58 1.91 -4.27
C THR A 174 -4.37 2.51 -2.89
N GLN A 175 -5.03 3.65 -2.64
CA GLN A 175 -5.14 4.19 -1.29
C GLN A 175 -5.75 3.15 -0.35
N LEU A 176 -5.43 3.24 0.95
CA LEU A 176 -6.01 2.41 1.99
C LEU A 176 -7.50 2.20 1.77
N CYS A 177 -7.90 0.94 1.57
CA CYS A 177 -9.28 0.58 1.30
C CYS A 177 -9.65 -0.71 2.02
N PHE A 178 -10.83 -0.74 2.65
CA PHE A 178 -11.37 -1.90 3.36
C PHE A 178 -12.44 -2.63 2.55
N ASP A 179 -12.80 -2.11 1.38
CA ASP A 179 -13.86 -2.62 0.53
C ASP A 179 -13.30 -3.33 -0.71
N ALA A 180 -13.29 -4.66 -0.65
CA ALA A 180 -12.82 -5.50 -1.76
C ALA A 180 -13.63 -5.30 -3.05
N VAL A 181 -14.93 -4.96 -2.94
CA VAL A 181 -15.78 -4.71 -4.11
C VAL A 181 -15.39 -3.39 -4.77
N ALA A 182 -15.16 -2.34 -3.98
CA ALA A 182 -14.70 -1.06 -4.49
C ALA A 182 -13.34 -1.19 -5.21
N ILE A 183 -12.39 -1.93 -4.64
CA ILE A 183 -11.09 -2.20 -5.27
C ILE A 183 -11.28 -2.94 -6.61
N ARG A 184 -12.06 -4.02 -6.62
CA ARG A 184 -12.34 -4.82 -7.82
C ARG A 184 -12.95 -3.98 -8.93
N VAL A 185 -14.02 -3.24 -8.60
CA VAL A 185 -14.74 -2.40 -9.56
C VAL A 185 -13.82 -1.29 -10.10
N PHE A 186 -13.01 -0.70 -9.24
CA PHE A 186 -12.04 0.32 -9.65
C PHE A 186 -11.02 -0.24 -10.64
N ILE A 187 -10.35 -1.34 -10.32
CA ILE A 187 -9.33 -1.94 -11.19
C ILE A 187 -9.95 -2.33 -12.54
N ALA A 188 -11.08 -3.03 -12.56
CA ALA A 188 -11.77 -3.42 -13.78
C ALA A 188 -12.12 -2.21 -14.67
N ALA A 189 -12.63 -1.12 -14.06
CA ALA A 189 -12.94 0.11 -14.80
C ALA A 189 -11.67 0.76 -15.39
N ARG A 190 -10.54 0.76 -14.66
CA ARG A 190 -9.28 1.30 -15.19
C ARG A 190 -8.75 0.48 -16.35
N ARG A 191 -8.83 -0.83 -16.30
CA ARG A 191 -8.48 -1.71 -17.43
C ARG A 191 -9.36 -1.44 -18.66
N ALA A 192 -10.67 -1.30 -18.46
CA ALA A 192 -11.61 -0.95 -19.54
C ALA A 192 -11.32 0.43 -20.17
N GLU A 193 -10.74 1.37 -19.42
CA GLU A 193 -10.30 2.67 -19.90
C GLU A 193 -8.90 2.66 -20.56
N GLY A 194 -8.26 1.51 -20.66
CA GLY A 194 -6.93 1.36 -21.27
C GLY A 194 -5.76 1.72 -20.36
N ILE A 195 -5.98 1.90 -19.05
CA ILE A 195 -4.87 2.08 -18.08
C ILE A 195 -4.27 0.71 -17.78
N ALA A 196 -3.07 0.46 -18.33
CA ALA A 196 -2.36 -0.82 -18.24
C ALA A 196 -1.38 -0.88 -17.04
N LEU A 197 -1.31 0.14 -16.19
CA LEU A 197 -0.39 0.13 -15.04
C LEU A 197 -0.66 -1.07 -14.13
N PRO A 198 0.33 -1.93 -13.84
CA PRO A 198 0.21 -2.97 -12.82
C PRO A 198 -0.30 -2.39 -11.49
N ALA A 199 -1.07 -3.16 -10.74
CA ALA A 199 -1.70 -2.67 -9.52
C ALA A 199 -1.07 -3.27 -8.26
N LYS A 200 -0.71 -2.42 -7.30
CA LYS A 200 -0.47 -2.81 -5.91
C LYS A 200 -1.72 -2.47 -5.10
N ILE A 201 -2.25 -3.45 -4.37
CA ILE A 201 -3.46 -3.24 -3.57
C ILE A 201 -3.09 -2.77 -2.16
N GLY A 202 -3.52 -1.55 -1.80
CA GLY A 202 -3.36 -0.99 -0.47
C GLY A 202 -4.31 -1.65 0.53
N ILE A 203 -3.74 -2.29 1.55
CA ILE A 203 -4.49 -2.92 2.64
C ILE A 203 -3.98 -2.42 3.99
N PRO A 204 -4.83 -2.35 5.03
CA PRO A 204 -4.33 -2.10 6.37
C PRO A 204 -3.55 -3.31 6.90
N GLY A 205 -2.49 -3.06 7.66
CA GLY A 205 -1.85 -4.08 8.50
C GLY A 205 -2.69 -4.41 9.74
N VAL A 206 -2.11 -5.16 10.66
CA VAL A 206 -2.72 -5.41 11.97
C VAL A 206 -2.64 -4.15 12.80
N ALA A 207 -3.76 -3.68 13.31
CA ALA A 207 -3.81 -2.46 14.10
C ALA A 207 -5.00 -2.43 15.07
N GLU A 208 -4.87 -1.65 16.13
CA GLU A 208 -6.00 -1.31 16.97
C GLU A 208 -7.05 -0.53 16.16
N ILE A 209 -8.31 -0.88 16.33
CA ILE A 209 -9.40 -0.28 15.54
C ILE A 209 -9.55 1.20 15.84
N ALA A 210 -9.38 1.63 17.08
CA ALA A 210 -9.40 3.05 17.44
C ALA A 210 -8.35 3.85 16.64
N LYS A 211 -7.15 3.29 16.47
CA LYS A 211 -6.08 3.87 15.67
C LYS A 211 -6.43 3.89 14.18
N LEU A 212 -6.96 2.79 13.64
CA LEU A 212 -7.44 2.73 12.25
C LEU A 212 -8.51 3.78 11.95
N LEU A 213 -9.49 3.94 12.82
CA LEU A 213 -10.55 4.95 12.69
C LEU A 213 -9.99 6.38 12.67
N SER A 214 -9.08 6.68 13.59
CA SER A 214 -8.43 8.00 13.67
C SER A 214 -7.64 8.32 12.40
N ILE A 215 -6.87 7.37 11.90
CA ILE A 215 -6.06 7.56 10.69
C ILE A 215 -6.94 7.66 9.45
N SER A 216 -7.92 6.78 9.30
CA SER A 216 -8.85 6.81 8.15
C SER A 216 -9.62 8.12 8.04
N ALA A 217 -10.00 8.72 9.17
CA ALA A 217 -10.62 10.04 9.19
C ALA A 217 -9.66 11.13 8.70
N ARG A 218 -8.37 11.04 9.04
CA ARG A 218 -7.33 12.02 8.62
C ARG A 218 -6.99 11.93 7.14
N ILE A 219 -6.91 10.73 6.57
CA ILE A 219 -6.61 10.52 5.14
C ILE A 219 -7.85 10.61 4.24
N GLY A 220 -9.01 10.97 4.82
CA GLY A 220 -10.23 11.24 4.07
C GLY A 220 -10.90 10.02 3.46
N VAL A 221 -10.68 8.83 4.00
CA VAL A 221 -11.44 7.62 3.65
C VAL A 221 -12.86 7.77 4.20
N LYS A 222 -13.75 8.34 3.38
CA LYS A 222 -15.13 8.76 3.76
C LYS A 222 -15.99 7.64 4.34
N ASP A 223 -15.68 6.39 4.03
CA ASP A 223 -16.56 5.26 4.33
C ASP A 223 -16.05 4.32 5.44
N THR A 224 -14.94 4.65 6.11
CA THR A 224 -14.41 3.77 7.17
C THR A 224 -15.41 3.60 8.32
N GLY A 225 -16.04 4.69 8.76
CA GLY A 225 -17.10 4.64 9.77
C GLY A 225 -18.36 3.89 9.27
N ARG A 226 -18.72 4.08 8.00
CA ARG A 226 -19.88 3.42 7.37
C ARG A 226 -19.57 1.93 7.09
N PHE A 227 -18.34 1.59 6.71
CA PHE A 227 -17.90 0.21 6.57
C PHE A 227 -17.97 -0.52 7.92
N LEU A 228 -17.44 0.07 8.98
CA LEU A 228 -17.51 -0.50 10.33
C LEU A 228 -18.96 -0.62 10.83
N SER A 229 -19.83 0.38 10.60
CA SER A 229 -21.23 0.34 11.02
C SER A 229 -22.09 -0.62 10.20
N LYS A 230 -21.80 -0.85 8.93
CA LYS A 230 -22.54 -1.78 8.06
C LYS A 230 -22.14 -3.24 8.22
N ASN A 231 -20.91 -3.51 8.68
CA ASN A 231 -20.45 -4.86 8.91
C ASN A 231 -20.61 -5.28 10.39
N VAL A 232 -21.86 -5.56 10.80
CA VAL A 232 -22.18 -6.07 12.15
C VAL A 232 -21.40 -7.36 12.49
N ARG A 233 -21.04 -8.18 11.49
CA ARG A 233 -20.14 -9.32 11.64
C ARG A 233 -18.71 -8.87 11.99
N PHE A 234 -18.25 -7.79 11.40
CA PHE A 234 -16.96 -7.18 11.70
C PHE A 234 -16.95 -6.60 13.14
N VAL A 235 -18.06 -6.01 13.58
CA VAL A 235 -18.23 -5.56 14.98
C VAL A 235 -18.26 -6.77 15.93
N GLY A 236 -18.83 -7.90 15.54
CA GLY A 236 -18.80 -9.15 16.32
C GLY A 236 -17.39 -9.76 16.42
N GLU A 237 -16.61 -9.76 15.35
CA GLU A 237 -15.18 -10.13 15.37
C GLU A 237 -14.35 -9.14 16.21
N LEU A 238 -14.72 -7.88 16.24
CA LEU A 238 -14.16 -6.83 17.08
C LEU A 238 -14.23 -7.13 18.57
N VAL A 239 -15.39 -7.59 19.02
CA VAL A 239 -15.62 -7.92 20.44
C VAL A 239 -14.84 -9.19 20.82
N THR A 240 -14.69 -10.14 19.89
CA THR A 240 -13.95 -11.40 20.11
C THR A 240 -12.45 -11.30 19.92
N SER A 241 -11.95 -10.29 19.17
CA SER A 241 -10.53 -10.07 18.88
C SER A 241 -9.84 -9.05 19.80
N GLY A 242 -10.51 -8.61 20.86
CA GLY A 242 -9.95 -7.61 21.79
C GLY A 242 -9.71 -6.22 21.16
N GLY A 243 -10.45 -5.86 20.11
CA GLY A 243 -10.33 -4.55 19.46
C GLY A 243 -9.20 -4.44 18.41
N ILE A 244 -8.61 -5.58 18.00
CA ILE A 244 -7.54 -5.62 17.00
C ILE A 244 -8.11 -6.04 15.63
N TYR A 245 -7.83 -5.23 14.60
CA TYR A 245 -8.13 -5.54 13.21
C TYR A 245 -7.06 -6.47 12.62
N ARG A 246 -7.50 -7.47 11.84
CA ARG A 246 -6.64 -8.33 11.01
C ARG A 246 -7.16 -8.37 9.58
N PRO A 247 -6.33 -8.20 8.54
CA PRO A 247 -6.80 -8.09 7.16
C PRO A 247 -7.19 -9.41 6.49
N THR A 248 -7.16 -10.55 7.18
CA THR A 248 -7.48 -11.89 6.64
C THR A 248 -8.78 -11.91 5.83
N GLY A 249 -9.88 -11.46 6.42
CA GLY A 249 -11.18 -11.47 5.73
C GLY A 249 -11.28 -10.49 4.54
N LEU A 250 -10.48 -9.44 4.51
CA LEU A 250 -10.35 -8.55 3.34
C LEU A 250 -9.60 -9.26 2.22
N LEU A 251 -8.48 -9.92 2.54
CA LEU A 251 -7.66 -10.66 1.57
C LEU A 251 -8.40 -11.82 0.95
N GLU A 252 -9.16 -12.59 1.73
CA GLU A 252 -9.99 -13.69 1.21
C GLU A 252 -11.02 -13.17 0.18
N LYS A 253 -11.61 -11.99 0.41
CA LYS A 253 -12.52 -11.35 -0.55
C LYS A 253 -11.79 -10.77 -1.78
N LEU A 254 -10.52 -10.41 -1.65
CA LEU A 254 -9.67 -9.92 -2.74
C LEU A 254 -9.04 -11.05 -3.55
N ALA A 255 -9.01 -12.28 -3.03
CA ALA A 255 -8.35 -13.40 -3.67
C ALA A 255 -8.77 -13.61 -5.14
N PRO A 256 -10.07 -13.50 -5.54
CA PRO A 256 -10.45 -13.58 -6.94
C PRO A 256 -9.87 -12.47 -7.83
N VAL A 257 -9.68 -11.27 -7.29
CA VAL A 257 -9.07 -10.14 -8.02
C VAL A 257 -7.57 -10.35 -8.19
N VAL A 258 -6.91 -10.82 -7.13
CA VAL A 258 -5.47 -11.11 -7.15
C VAL A 258 -5.16 -12.26 -8.11
N ALA A 259 -6.06 -13.24 -8.23
CA ALA A 259 -5.93 -14.38 -9.13
C ALA A 259 -6.32 -14.08 -10.60
N ASP A 260 -6.95 -12.93 -10.86
CA ASP A 260 -7.37 -12.55 -12.21
C ASP A 260 -6.19 -11.91 -12.97
N PRO A 261 -5.64 -12.56 -14.01
CA PRO A 261 -4.56 -11.98 -14.80
C PRO A 261 -4.92 -10.63 -15.45
N ALA A 262 -6.22 -10.41 -15.75
CA ALA A 262 -6.66 -9.15 -16.34
C ALA A 262 -6.64 -7.98 -15.35
N ALA A 263 -6.68 -8.28 -14.05
CA ALA A 263 -6.51 -7.26 -13.01
C ALA A 263 -5.06 -6.80 -12.86
N ASP A 264 -4.11 -7.64 -13.24
CA ASP A 264 -2.65 -7.39 -13.17
C ASP A 264 -2.24 -6.85 -11.79
N VAL A 265 -2.60 -7.61 -10.75
CA VAL A 265 -2.21 -7.32 -9.37
C VAL A 265 -0.85 -7.94 -9.11
N ILE A 266 0.15 -7.10 -8.91
CA ILE A 266 1.56 -7.54 -8.75
C ILE A 266 2.03 -7.59 -7.30
N ASP A 267 1.35 -6.89 -6.38
CA ASP A 267 1.83 -6.75 -5.00
C ASP A 267 0.69 -6.29 -4.06
N LEU A 268 0.92 -6.42 -2.76
CA LEU A 268 0.16 -5.78 -1.70
C LEU A 268 0.97 -4.64 -1.10
N HIS A 269 0.35 -3.49 -0.92
CA HIS A 269 0.90 -2.37 -0.17
C HIS A 269 0.29 -2.33 1.23
N VAL A 270 1.06 -2.71 2.24
CA VAL A 270 0.57 -2.88 3.61
C VAL A 270 0.81 -1.60 4.42
N TYR A 271 -0.25 -0.89 4.73
CA TYR A 271 -0.24 0.27 5.63
C TYR A 271 -0.05 -0.19 7.07
N THR A 272 1.20 -0.22 7.54
CA THR A 272 1.56 -0.79 8.85
C THR A 272 1.25 0.13 10.03
N PHE A 273 1.16 1.45 9.79
CA PHE A 273 1.05 2.47 10.85
C PHE A 273 2.16 2.33 11.93
N ASN A 274 3.33 1.84 11.52
CA ASN A 274 4.44 1.44 12.40
C ASN A 274 4.03 0.41 13.48
N GLN A 275 3.07 -0.47 13.17
CA GLN A 275 2.76 -1.68 13.94
C GLN A 275 3.28 -2.90 13.16
N VAL A 276 4.57 -2.89 12.88
CA VAL A 276 5.22 -3.86 11.97
C VAL A 276 5.27 -5.24 12.61
N GLU A 277 5.66 -5.34 13.87
CA GLU A 277 5.78 -6.62 14.58
C GLU A 277 4.49 -7.43 14.50
N SER A 278 3.37 -6.83 14.88
CA SER A 278 2.06 -7.51 14.85
C SER A 278 1.60 -7.83 13.43
N THR A 279 1.93 -6.96 12.47
CA THR A 279 1.60 -7.15 11.05
C THR A 279 2.40 -8.31 10.46
N GLU A 280 3.70 -8.37 10.72
CA GLU A 280 4.58 -9.43 10.21
C GLU A 280 4.27 -10.79 10.87
N THR A 281 4.02 -10.80 12.17
CA THR A 281 3.57 -12.01 12.87
C THR A 281 2.31 -12.57 12.22
N TRP A 282 1.28 -11.72 12.01
CA TRP A 282 0.06 -12.13 11.34
C TRP A 282 0.33 -12.63 9.91
N ARG A 283 1.17 -11.93 9.13
CA ARG A 283 1.48 -12.31 7.75
C ARG A 283 2.12 -13.70 7.68
N ALA A 284 3.11 -13.96 8.56
CA ALA A 284 3.78 -15.24 8.63
C ALA A 284 2.82 -16.39 9.02
N GLU A 285 1.95 -16.16 10.02
CA GLU A 285 0.91 -17.11 10.42
C GLU A 285 -0.07 -17.39 9.29
N TYR A 286 -0.52 -16.36 8.55
CA TYR A 286 -1.47 -16.51 7.47
C TYR A 286 -0.86 -17.24 6.27
N LEU A 287 0.40 -16.94 5.91
CA LEU A 287 1.14 -17.68 4.88
C LEU A 287 1.27 -19.17 5.24
N ALA A 288 1.60 -19.50 6.47
CA ALA A 288 1.66 -20.88 6.95
C ALA A 288 0.29 -21.58 6.84
N ALA A 289 -0.80 -20.89 7.16
CA ALA A 289 -2.15 -21.43 7.04
C ALA A 289 -2.55 -21.68 5.57
N LEU A 290 -2.20 -20.75 4.65
CA LEU A 290 -2.43 -20.95 3.21
C LEU A 290 -1.65 -22.16 2.67
N ALA A 291 -0.40 -22.35 3.09
CA ALA A 291 0.43 -23.50 2.71
C ALA A 291 -0.11 -24.82 3.25
N ALA A 292 -0.60 -24.86 4.50
CA ALA A 292 -1.18 -26.08 5.10
C ALA A 292 -2.46 -26.53 4.36
N GLY A 293 -3.26 -25.63 3.84
CA GLY A 293 -4.46 -25.92 3.04
C GLY A 293 -4.16 -26.59 1.69
N THR A 294 -2.91 -26.58 1.21
CA THR A 294 -2.52 -27.29 -0.02
C THR A 294 -2.28 -28.79 0.20
N GLY A 295 -2.03 -29.21 1.44
CA GLY A 295 -1.75 -30.62 1.78
C GLY A 295 -2.98 -31.54 1.83
N ALA A 296 -4.19 -30.98 1.93
CA ALA A 296 -5.42 -31.77 2.07
C ALA A 296 -6.06 -32.21 0.72
N GLY A 297 -5.57 -31.71 -0.41
CA GLY A 297 -6.12 -31.97 -1.75
C GLY A 297 -5.35 -32.99 -2.61
N SER A 298 -4.23 -33.52 -2.13
CA SER A 298 -3.35 -34.41 -2.93
C SER A 298 -3.44 -35.91 -2.56
N ALA A 299 -4.41 -36.30 -1.75
CA ALA A 299 -4.62 -37.69 -1.37
C ALA A 299 -6.08 -38.12 -1.65
N ALA A 300 -6.48 -38.13 -2.92
CA ALA A 300 -7.69 -38.81 -3.39
C ALA A 300 -7.44 -39.34 -4.81
#